data_322c6e6fec607f419af0ff57761246b0
#
_entry.id   322c6e6fec607f419af0ff57761246b0
#
_cell.length_a   1.000
_cell.length_b   1.000
_cell.length_c   1.000
_cell.angle_alpha   90.00
_cell.angle_beta   90.00
_cell.angle_gamma   90.00
#
_symmetry.space_group_name_H-M   'P 1'
#
loop_
_entity.id
_entity.type
_entity.pdbx_description
1 polymer ?
#
loop_
_entity_poly.entity_id
_entity_poly.type
_entity_poly.pdbx_seq_one_letter_code
_entity_poly.pdbx_strand_id
1 'polypeptide(L)'
;MKEKIIVTLTTSPKRIFQIDQTILSIKNQTSLPNKIVLNLPDTFSRTKTQYKIPNWIIEDEMINVNRCGIDNGPVTKLLPTLSLYSNPNDILISIDDDIIYPQTMIEELVNILKSNPEHVICASGIIIGDDLSIRGIKTHMK
;
A
#
# COMPACT_ATOMS: atom_id res chain seq x y z
N MET A 1 -9.91 21.32 -0.10
CA MET A 1 -8.61 20.82 -0.67
C MET A 1 -8.92 19.70 -1.65
N LYS A 2 -8.14 19.59 -2.71
CA LYS A 2 -8.34 18.51 -3.71
C LYS A 2 -7.99 17.15 -3.08
N GLU A 3 -8.84 16.14 -3.29
CA GLU A 3 -8.61 14.74 -2.94
C GLU A 3 -7.25 14.25 -3.46
N LYS A 4 -6.49 13.56 -2.63
CA LYS A 4 -5.23 12.92 -3.02
C LYS A 4 -5.39 11.41 -2.99
N ILE A 5 -4.77 10.75 -3.95
CA ILE A 5 -4.63 9.30 -3.98
C ILE A 5 -3.21 8.96 -3.52
N ILE A 6 -3.11 8.24 -2.42
CA ILE A 6 -1.84 7.84 -1.80
C ILE A 6 -1.77 6.32 -1.82
N VAL A 7 -0.78 5.77 -2.50
CA VAL A 7 -0.47 4.35 -2.44
C VAL A 7 0.52 4.12 -1.30
N THR A 8 0.30 3.10 -0.49
CA THR A 8 1.15 2.83 0.68
C THR A 8 1.54 1.37 0.77
N LEU A 9 2.81 1.11 1.08
CA LEU A 9 3.37 -0.22 1.22
C LEU A 9 4.46 -0.26 2.30
N THR A 10 4.86 -1.47 2.66
CA THR A 10 6.08 -1.77 3.42
C THR A 10 6.79 -2.93 2.75
N THR A 11 8.05 -3.15 3.09
CA THR A 11 8.85 -4.26 2.57
C THR A 11 9.82 -4.76 3.64
N SER A 12 10.55 -5.84 3.38
CA SER A 12 11.64 -6.30 4.24
C SER A 12 13.01 -5.80 3.75
N PRO A 13 14.06 -5.81 4.60
CA PRO A 13 15.41 -5.38 4.21
C PRO A 13 16.00 -6.14 3.02
N LYS A 14 15.59 -7.40 2.82
CA LYS A 14 16.02 -8.20 1.66
C LYS A 14 15.21 -7.86 0.41
N ARG A 15 13.89 -7.70 0.55
CA ARG A 15 12.97 -7.51 -0.58
C ARG A 15 13.01 -6.09 -1.15
N ILE A 16 13.47 -5.10 -0.40
CA ILE A 16 13.56 -3.71 -0.87
C ILE A 16 14.36 -3.56 -2.18
N PHE A 17 15.24 -4.49 -2.50
CA PHE A 17 15.99 -4.53 -3.75
C PHE A 17 15.22 -5.16 -4.92
N GLN A 18 14.00 -5.64 -4.70
CA GLN A 18 13.18 -6.40 -5.66
C GLN A 18 11.78 -5.80 -5.86
N ILE A 19 11.50 -4.61 -5.29
CA ILE A 19 10.18 -3.98 -5.39
C ILE A 19 10.02 -3.09 -6.63
N ASP A 20 11.02 -3.00 -7.47
CA ASP A 20 11.06 -2.14 -8.66
C ASP A 20 9.89 -2.41 -9.60
N GLN A 21 9.56 -3.66 -9.89
CA GLN A 21 8.45 -4.04 -10.75
C GLN A 21 7.08 -3.68 -10.14
N THR A 22 6.92 -3.84 -8.84
CA THR A 22 5.72 -3.41 -8.12
C THR A 22 5.56 -1.89 -8.21
N ILE A 23 6.60 -1.14 -7.90
CA ILE A 23 6.60 0.34 -8.00
C ILE A 23 6.31 0.79 -9.43
N LEU A 24 6.95 0.16 -10.42
CA LEU A 24 6.71 0.48 -11.83
C LEU A 24 5.25 0.23 -12.23
N SER A 25 4.63 -0.84 -11.76
CA SER A 25 3.22 -1.13 -12.03
C SER A 25 2.27 -0.06 -11.46
N ILE A 26 2.64 0.56 -10.34
CA ILE A 26 1.90 1.68 -9.76
C ILE A 26 2.13 2.99 -10.53
N LYS A 27 3.34 3.21 -11.02
CA LYS A 27 3.67 4.40 -11.85
C LYS A 27 3.06 4.34 -13.25
N ASN A 28 2.65 3.16 -13.71
CA ASN A 28 2.02 2.94 -15.01
C ASN A 28 0.48 2.83 -14.94
N GLN A 29 -0.13 3.23 -13.83
CA GLN A 29 -1.59 3.20 -13.69
C GLN A 29 -2.28 4.23 -14.60
N THR A 30 -3.50 3.92 -15.07
CA THR A 30 -4.35 4.87 -15.81
C THR A 30 -4.74 6.07 -14.96
N SER A 31 -4.93 5.87 -13.67
CA SER A 31 -5.10 6.92 -12.65
C SER A 31 -3.86 6.95 -11.74
N LEU A 32 -3.01 7.97 -11.92
CA LEU A 32 -1.77 8.06 -11.16
C LEU A 32 -2.02 8.47 -9.70
N PRO A 33 -1.31 7.86 -8.73
CA PRO A 33 -1.32 8.35 -7.36
C PRO A 33 -0.53 9.67 -7.24
N ASN A 34 -0.87 10.46 -6.24
CA ASN A 34 -0.14 11.68 -5.90
C ASN A 34 1.21 11.36 -5.24
N LYS A 35 1.26 10.27 -4.45
CA LYS A 35 2.48 9.78 -3.79
C LYS A 35 2.39 8.27 -3.58
N ILE A 36 3.57 7.65 -3.51
CA ILE A 36 3.79 6.29 -3.04
C ILE A 36 4.54 6.40 -1.71
N VAL A 37 3.95 5.96 -0.61
CA VAL A 37 4.56 5.98 0.71
C VAL A 37 5.14 4.62 1.02
N LEU A 38 6.46 4.54 1.14
CA LEU A 38 7.18 3.36 1.56
C LEU A 38 7.49 3.47 3.06
N ASN A 39 6.72 2.77 3.88
CA ASN A 39 6.90 2.74 5.33
C ASN A 39 7.99 1.73 5.69
N LEU A 40 9.06 2.21 6.31
CA LEU A 40 10.19 1.40 6.76
C LEU A 40 10.40 1.60 8.26
N PRO A 41 10.25 0.58 9.09
CA PRO A 41 10.62 0.65 10.50
C PRO A 41 12.14 0.82 10.63
N ASP A 42 12.61 1.29 11.78
CA ASP A 42 14.04 1.47 12.03
C ASP A 42 14.80 0.14 11.98
N THR A 43 14.13 -0.90 12.49
CA THR A 43 14.65 -2.27 12.50
C THR A 43 13.54 -3.25 12.13
N PHE A 44 13.82 -4.14 11.21
CA PHE A 44 12.91 -5.22 10.84
C PHE A 44 12.85 -6.27 11.96
N SER A 45 11.69 -6.46 12.57
CA SER A 45 11.53 -7.21 13.82
C SER A 45 11.94 -8.68 13.72
N ARG A 46 11.71 -9.32 12.55
CA ARG A 46 11.99 -10.76 12.36
C ARG A 46 13.49 -11.09 12.32
N THR A 47 14.30 -10.22 11.73
CA THR A 47 15.75 -10.47 11.53
C THR A 47 16.65 -9.51 12.29
N LYS A 48 16.07 -8.53 12.99
CA LYS A 48 16.79 -7.46 13.71
C LYS A 48 17.76 -6.67 12.83
N THR A 49 17.43 -6.56 11.53
CA THR A 49 18.27 -5.87 10.54
C THR A 49 17.70 -4.50 10.19
N GLN A 50 18.59 -3.57 9.87
CA GLN A 50 18.26 -2.25 9.35
C GLN A 50 18.10 -2.29 7.82
N TYR A 51 17.42 -1.28 7.27
CA TYR A 51 17.24 -1.14 5.83
C TYR A 51 18.39 -0.40 5.18
N LYS A 52 18.93 -0.96 4.10
CA LYS A 52 19.74 -0.24 3.11
C LYS A 52 18.82 0.14 1.96
N ILE A 53 18.59 1.43 1.78
CA ILE A 53 17.63 1.92 0.80
C ILE A 53 18.37 2.13 -0.53
N PRO A 54 17.94 1.51 -1.65
CA PRO A 54 18.52 1.75 -2.97
C PRO A 54 18.38 3.22 -3.38
N ASN A 55 19.40 3.75 -4.07
CA ASN A 55 19.40 5.16 -4.52
C ASN A 55 18.22 5.52 -5.39
N TRP A 56 17.78 4.61 -6.27
CA TRP A 56 16.65 4.86 -7.14
C TRP A 56 15.32 5.12 -6.38
N ILE A 57 15.18 4.58 -5.15
CA ILE A 57 14.02 4.87 -4.27
C ILE A 57 14.14 6.29 -3.70
N ILE A 58 15.36 6.68 -3.29
CA ILE A 58 15.60 7.99 -2.66
C ILE A 58 15.47 9.12 -3.68
N GLU A 59 15.90 8.87 -4.91
CA GLU A 59 15.90 9.85 -6.00
C GLU A 59 14.52 9.98 -6.71
N ASP A 60 13.58 9.06 -6.44
CA ASP A 60 12.25 9.08 -7.06
C ASP A 60 11.32 10.05 -6.31
N GLU A 61 10.99 11.16 -6.95
CA GLU A 61 10.12 12.20 -6.37
C GLU A 61 8.69 11.72 -6.05
N MET A 62 8.22 10.65 -6.68
CA MET A 62 6.90 10.07 -6.40
C MET A 62 6.93 9.24 -5.11
N ILE A 63 8.09 8.72 -4.70
CA ILE A 63 8.25 7.87 -3.53
C ILE A 63 8.58 8.73 -2.30
N ASN A 64 7.77 8.60 -1.26
CA ASN A 64 8.04 9.13 0.06
C ASN A 64 8.49 7.99 0.99
N VAL A 65 9.77 7.94 1.31
CA VAL A 65 10.29 6.99 2.31
C VAL A 65 9.96 7.51 3.71
N ASN A 66 9.04 6.83 4.38
CA ASN A 66 8.64 7.15 5.75
C ASN A 66 9.33 6.22 6.75
N ARG A 67 10.24 6.78 7.56
CA ARG A 67 10.87 6.07 8.68
C ARG A 67 9.91 6.09 9.87
N CYS A 68 9.24 4.96 10.12
CA CYS A 68 8.11 4.90 11.04
C CYS A 68 8.43 4.31 12.44
N GLY A 69 9.72 4.13 12.76
CA GLY A 69 10.19 3.66 14.08
C GLY A 69 9.88 2.18 14.31
N ILE A 70 8.66 1.85 14.69
CA ILE A 70 8.24 0.52 15.12
C ILE A 70 7.79 -0.34 13.95
N ASP A 71 8.22 -1.61 13.94
CA ASP A 71 7.72 -2.64 13.02
C ASP A 71 6.44 -3.28 13.59
N ASN A 72 5.30 -2.94 12.99
CA ASN A 72 3.99 -3.52 13.30
C ASN A 72 3.66 -4.72 12.40
N GLY A 73 4.65 -5.37 11.81
CA GLY A 73 4.45 -6.46 10.85
C GLY A 73 3.73 -5.98 9.59
N PRO A 74 2.79 -6.77 9.02
CA PRO A 74 2.08 -6.41 7.78
C PRO A 74 1.31 -5.08 7.86
N VAL A 75 0.87 -4.68 9.05
CA VAL A 75 0.10 -3.44 9.25
C VAL A 75 0.98 -2.19 9.12
N THR A 76 2.31 -2.32 9.17
CA THR A 76 3.27 -1.24 8.90
C THR A 76 3.04 -0.60 7.53
N LYS A 77 2.48 -1.33 6.57
CA LYS A 77 2.15 -0.75 5.25
C LYS A 77 1.06 0.33 5.31
N LEU A 78 0.23 0.39 6.34
CA LEU A 78 -0.93 1.31 6.42
C LEU A 78 -0.86 2.27 7.62
N LEU A 79 -0.67 1.77 8.83
CA LEU A 79 -0.80 2.56 10.06
C LEU A 79 0.02 3.86 10.07
N PRO A 80 1.32 3.87 9.72
CA PRO A 80 2.08 5.11 9.74
C PRO A 80 1.58 6.14 8.71
N THR A 81 1.06 5.66 7.57
CA THR A 81 0.54 6.54 6.52
C THR A 81 -0.76 7.22 6.94
N LEU A 82 -1.62 6.56 7.73
CA LEU A 82 -2.82 7.18 8.30
C LEU A 82 -2.48 8.41 9.17
N SER A 83 -1.35 8.37 9.86
CA SER A 83 -0.88 9.51 10.67
C SER A 83 -0.31 10.65 9.83
N LEU A 84 0.24 10.36 8.64
CA LEU A 84 0.80 11.36 7.74
C LEU A 84 -0.26 12.08 6.90
N TYR A 85 -1.35 11.38 6.57
CA TYR A 85 -2.42 11.86 5.69
C TYR A 85 -3.75 11.85 6.47
N SER A 86 -3.99 12.93 7.21
CA SER A 86 -5.17 13.09 8.08
C SER A 86 -6.36 13.78 7.40
N ASN A 87 -6.22 14.19 6.13
CA ASN A 87 -7.35 14.76 5.39
C ASN A 87 -8.39 13.66 5.09
N PRO A 88 -9.63 13.79 5.59
CA PRO A 88 -10.66 12.76 5.43
C PRO A 88 -11.07 12.51 3.98
N ASN A 89 -10.71 13.41 3.06
CA ASN A 89 -10.98 13.24 1.64
C ASN A 89 -9.85 12.51 0.89
N ASP A 90 -8.69 12.26 1.53
CA ASP A 90 -7.59 11.55 0.88
C ASP A 90 -7.89 10.05 0.81
N ILE A 91 -7.62 9.44 -0.35
CA ILE A 91 -7.80 8.01 -0.59
C ILE A 91 -6.46 7.30 -0.35
N LEU A 92 -6.44 6.38 0.61
CA LEU A 92 -5.28 5.54 0.89
C LEU A 92 -5.48 4.15 0.28
N ILE A 93 -4.54 3.71 -0.56
CA ILE A 93 -4.55 2.39 -1.19
C ILE A 93 -3.34 1.61 -0.67
N SER A 94 -3.61 0.61 0.16
CA SER A 94 -2.59 -0.29 0.71
C SER A 94 -2.31 -1.43 -0.26
N ILE A 95 -1.04 -1.65 -0.58
CA ILE A 95 -0.57 -2.69 -1.51
C ILE A 95 0.49 -3.60 -0.88
N ASP A 96 0.71 -4.75 -1.50
CA ASP A 96 1.84 -5.64 -1.20
C ASP A 96 3.05 -5.32 -2.09
N ASP A 97 4.25 -5.67 -1.63
CA ASP A 97 5.53 -5.30 -2.26
C ASP A 97 6.02 -6.33 -3.31
N ASP A 98 5.25 -7.38 -3.58
CA ASP A 98 5.59 -8.50 -4.46
C ASP A 98 4.55 -8.77 -5.56
N ILE A 99 3.66 -7.81 -5.82
CA ILE A 99 2.61 -7.93 -6.84
C ILE A 99 2.84 -6.91 -7.94
N ILE A 100 2.67 -7.34 -9.19
CA ILE A 100 2.54 -6.45 -10.36
C ILE A 100 1.05 -6.19 -10.56
N TYR A 101 0.65 -4.94 -10.39
CA TYR A 101 -0.75 -4.54 -10.41
C TYR A 101 -1.24 -4.24 -11.83
N PRO A 102 -2.50 -4.60 -12.19
CA PRO A 102 -3.12 -4.19 -13.45
C PRO A 102 -3.16 -2.66 -13.57
N GLN A 103 -3.02 -2.15 -14.80
CA GLN A 103 -2.95 -0.69 -15.06
C GLN A 103 -4.20 0.08 -14.64
N THR A 104 -5.35 -0.58 -14.52
CA THR A 104 -6.64 0.04 -14.17
C THR A 104 -6.98 -0.07 -12.68
N MET A 105 -6.11 -0.72 -11.88
CA MET A 105 -6.42 -1.05 -10.48
C MET A 105 -6.80 0.18 -9.65
N ILE A 106 -6.02 1.27 -9.72
CA ILE A 106 -6.32 2.48 -8.93
C ILE A 106 -7.63 3.11 -9.40
N GLU A 107 -7.83 3.22 -10.71
CA GLU A 107 -9.06 3.79 -11.28
C GLU A 107 -10.31 3.00 -10.85
N GLU A 108 -10.24 1.68 -10.93
CA GLU A 108 -11.35 0.79 -10.55
C GLU A 108 -11.66 0.91 -9.06
N LEU A 109 -10.65 0.86 -8.18
CA LEU A 109 -10.84 0.99 -6.73
C LEU A 109 -11.45 2.35 -6.36
N VAL A 110 -10.97 3.43 -6.97
CA VAL A 110 -11.48 4.79 -6.72
C VAL A 110 -12.93 4.93 -7.20
N ASN A 111 -13.28 4.40 -8.37
CA ASN A 111 -14.64 4.47 -8.90
C ASN A 111 -15.61 3.66 -8.03
N ILE A 112 -15.22 2.48 -7.57
CA ILE A 112 -16.05 1.67 -6.64
C ILE A 112 -16.21 2.40 -5.31
N LEU A 113 -15.14 2.98 -4.75
CA LEU A 113 -15.19 3.73 -3.50
C LEU A 113 -16.16 4.93 -3.61
N LYS A 114 -16.08 5.69 -4.69
CA LYS A 114 -16.98 6.84 -4.91
C LYS A 114 -18.44 6.46 -4.98
N SER A 115 -18.75 5.24 -5.46
CA SER A 115 -20.11 4.70 -5.48
C SER A 115 -20.51 4.06 -4.13
N ASN A 116 -19.56 3.80 -3.24
CA ASN A 116 -19.76 3.14 -1.95
C ASN A 116 -18.91 3.80 -0.84
N PRO A 117 -19.14 5.10 -0.54
CA PRO A 117 -18.23 5.90 0.30
C PRO A 117 -18.13 5.41 1.76
N GLU A 118 -19.12 4.66 2.22
CA GLU A 118 -19.16 4.10 3.59
C GLU A 118 -18.43 2.74 3.71
N HIS A 119 -17.76 2.27 2.63
CA HIS A 119 -17.14 0.95 2.60
C HIS A 119 -15.62 1.04 2.42
N VAL A 120 -14.91 0.06 2.98
CA VAL A 120 -13.54 -0.23 2.60
C VAL A 120 -13.57 -1.12 1.36
N ILE A 121 -12.92 -0.67 0.29
CA ILE A 121 -12.86 -1.41 -0.97
C ILE A 121 -11.59 -2.25 -1.01
N CYS A 122 -11.71 -3.51 -1.42
CA CYS A 122 -10.57 -4.42 -1.59
C CYS A 122 -10.71 -5.23 -2.88
N ALA A 123 -9.57 -5.60 -3.47
CA ALA A 123 -9.51 -6.45 -4.66
C ALA A 123 -9.91 -7.89 -4.35
N SER A 124 -9.58 -8.36 -3.14
CA SER A 124 -10.00 -9.67 -2.62
C SER A 124 -10.26 -9.59 -1.13
N GLY A 125 -11.16 -10.40 -0.63
CA GLY A 125 -11.50 -10.46 0.78
C GLY A 125 -11.83 -11.88 1.21
N ILE A 126 -11.68 -12.15 2.50
CA ILE A 126 -12.03 -13.41 3.13
C ILE A 126 -13.34 -13.22 3.91
N ILE A 127 -14.30 -14.11 3.68
CA ILE A 127 -15.53 -14.13 4.47
C ILE A 127 -15.26 -14.92 5.74
N ILE A 128 -15.38 -14.25 6.88
CA ILE A 128 -15.21 -14.86 8.20
C ILE A 128 -16.59 -15.07 8.80
N GLY A 129 -16.87 -16.30 9.26
CA GLY A 129 -18.09 -16.60 10.00
C GLY A 129 -18.03 -16.12 11.46
N ASP A 130 -19.17 -16.11 12.14
CA ASP A 130 -19.26 -15.69 13.55
C ASP A 130 -18.41 -16.54 14.49
N ASP A 131 -18.10 -17.79 14.09
CA ASP A 131 -17.20 -18.73 14.74
C ASP A 131 -15.72 -18.55 14.37
N LEU A 132 -15.38 -17.46 13.65
CA LEU A 132 -14.06 -17.14 13.10
C LEU A 132 -13.55 -18.14 12.05
N SER A 133 -14.40 -19.02 11.54
CA SER A 133 -14.04 -19.89 10.41
C SER A 133 -14.02 -19.14 9.09
N ILE A 134 -13.12 -19.54 8.18
CA ILE A 134 -13.08 -19.00 6.81
C ILE A 134 -14.20 -19.66 5.99
N ARG A 135 -15.17 -18.86 5.53
CA ARG A 135 -16.33 -19.34 4.74
C ARG A 135 -16.19 -19.11 3.24
N GLY A 136 -15.19 -18.38 2.79
CA GLY A 136 -14.95 -18.16 1.38
C GLY A 136 -13.97 -17.03 1.08
N ILE A 137 -13.49 -16.99 -0.16
CA ILE A 137 -12.67 -15.92 -0.72
C ILE A 137 -13.45 -15.29 -1.86
N LYS A 138 -13.63 -13.97 -1.83
CA LYS A 138 -14.19 -13.21 -2.96
C LYS A 138 -13.09 -12.41 -3.64
N THR A 139 -12.97 -12.57 -4.96
CA THR A 139 -12.07 -11.78 -5.80
C THR A 139 -12.93 -11.02 -6.83
N HIS A 140 -12.76 -9.72 -6.91
CA HIS A 140 -13.55 -8.86 -7.80
C HIS A 140 -12.74 -8.28 -8.97
N MET A 141 -11.41 -8.42 -8.97
CA MET A 141 -10.58 -8.02 -10.11
C MET A 141 -10.27 -9.23 -10.98
N LYS A 142 -10.52 -9.11 -12.28
CA LYS A 142 -10.15 -10.07 -13.32
C LYS A 142 -8.81 -9.68 -13.96
#